data_01b38979d27ea854f16ed3cb3e35c1eb
#
_entry.id   01b38979d27ea854f16ed3cb3e35c1eb
#
_cell.length_a   1.000
_cell.length_b   1.000
_cell.length_c   1.000
_cell.angle_alpha   90.00
_cell.angle_beta   90.00
_cell.angle_gamma   90.00
#
_symmetry.space_group_name_H-M   'P 1'
#
loop_
_entity.id
_entity.type
_entity.pdbx_description
1 polymer ?
#
loop_
_entity_poly.entity_id
_entity_poly.type
_entity_poly.pdbx_seq_one_letter_code
_entity_poly.pdbx_strand_id
1 'polypeptide(L)'
;MLVKSVSSPIGFFDATFSKYGLKSLAFIGDTPSNYPCDPELQKSVDSFFSKRGLKSLPPIDLQGTDFQLLVWNALCSIPRGETASYSTIAKKIGSPNAVRAVGTACKLNPIPLFVPCHRVIKQDKSIGQFALGIHCKKYLLRMEAV
;
A
#
# COMPACT_ATOMS: atom_id res chain seq x y z
N MET A 1 -20.66 -6.06 -6.14
CA MET A 1 -19.37 -5.94 -5.44
C MET A 1 -19.57 -5.93 -3.94
N LEU A 2 -18.74 -6.62 -3.21
CA LEU A 2 -18.81 -6.68 -1.75
C LEU A 2 -17.91 -5.61 -1.15
N VAL A 3 -18.48 -4.77 -0.27
CA VAL A 3 -17.73 -3.75 0.47
C VAL A 3 -17.78 -4.08 1.96
N LYS A 4 -16.63 -4.10 2.59
CA LYS A 4 -16.45 -4.35 4.02
C LYS A 4 -15.52 -3.27 4.60
N SER A 5 -15.32 -3.32 5.90
CA SER A 5 -14.40 -2.36 6.55
C SER A 5 -13.35 -3.08 7.37
N VAL A 6 -12.26 -2.37 7.61
CA VAL A 6 -11.24 -2.74 8.58
C VAL A 6 -10.78 -1.50 9.32
N SER A 7 -10.25 -1.69 10.52
CA SER A 7 -9.67 -0.62 11.33
C SER A 7 -8.18 -0.85 11.50
N SER A 8 -7.46 0.24 11.77
CA SER A 8 -6.02 0.20 11.97
C SER A 8 -5.59 1.31 12.93
N PRO A 9 -4.32 1.29 13.40
CA PRO A 9 -3.79 2.39 14.22
C PRO A 9 -3.79 3.76 13.52
N ILE A 10 -3.85 3.79 12.18
CA ILE A 10 -3.86 5.05 11.43
C ILE A 10 -5.28 5.47 11.00
N GLY A 11 -6.29 4.65 11.23
CA GLY A 11 -7.67 4.96 10.88
C GLY A 11 -8.40 3.81 10.21
N PHE A 12 -9.56 4.11 9.63
CA PHE A 12 -10.45 3.13 9.02
C PHE A 12 -10.26 3.06 7.50
N PHE A 13 -10.54 1.89 6.96
CA PHE A 13 -10.51 1.65 5.51
C PHE A 13 -11.79 0.97 5.08
N ASP A 14 -12.28 1.33 3.89
CA ASP A 14 -13.30 0.56 3.19
C ASP A 14 -12.61 -0.35 2.17
N ALA A 15 -12.93 -1.63 2.25
CA ALA A 15 -12.35 -2.67 1.41
C ALA A 15 -13.38 -3.16 0.41
N THR A 16 -13.04 -3.13 -0.87
CA THR A 16 -13.89 -3.63 -1.94
C THR A 16 -13.29 -4.93 -2.48
N PHE A 17 -14.14 -5.95 -2.62
CA PHE A 17 -13.74 -7.28 -3.07
C PHE A 17 -14.38 -7.63 -4.40
N SER A 18 -13.62 -8.31 -5.26
CA SER A 18 -14.14 -9.08 -6.37
C SER A 18 -14.18 -10.56 -5.99
N LYS A 19 -14.65 -11.41 -6.89
CA LYS A 19 -14.61 -12.85 -6.65
C LYS A 19 -13.19 -13.42 -6.54
N TYR A 20 -12.18 -12.66 -6.95
CA TYR A 20 -10.78 -13.10 -6.93
C TYR A 20 -10.02 -12.61 -5.70
N GLY A 21 -10.54 -11.61 -4.98
CA GLY A 21 -9.88 -11.10 -3.78
C GLY A 21 -10.10 -9.62 -3.56
N LEU A 22 -9.24 -9.03 -2.74
CA LEU A 22 -9.27 -7.61 -2.40
C LEU A 22 -8.92 -6.78 -3.63
N LYS A 23 -9.83 -5.89 -4.02
CA LYS A 23 -9.68 -5.05 -5.19
C LYS A 23 -9.22 -3.64 -4.85
N SER A 24 -9.70 -3.11 -3.73
CA SER A 24 -9.29 -1.79 -3.24
C SER A 24 -9.38 -1.69 -1.73
N LEU A 25 -8.57 -0.80 -1.18
CA LEU A 25 -8.52 -0.50 0.24
C LEU A 25 -8.47 1.02 0.37
N ALA A 26 -9.64 1.64 0.55
CA ALA A 26 -9.79 3.09 0.57
C ALA A 26 -9.70 3.62 2.00
N PHE A 27 -8.74 4.51 2.24
CA PHE A 27 -8.59 5.16 3.55
C PHE A 27 -9.71 6.18 3.76
N ILE A 28 -10.43 6.06 4.86
CA ILE A 28 -11.53 6.97 5.21
C ILE A 28 -11.27 7.78 6.48
N GLY A 29 -10.07 7.68 7.05
CA GLY A 29 -9.66 8.49 8.20
C GLY A 29 -10.22 7.99 9.53
N ASP A 30 -10.53 8.92 10.43
CA ASP A 30 -10.91 8.60 11.80
C ASP A 30 -12.40 8.27 11.96
N THR A 31 -13.21 8.52 10.95
CA THR A 31 -14.65 8.24 11.02
C THR A 31 -14.90 6.75 10.77
N PRO A 32 -15.61 6.07 11.70
CA PRO A 32 -15.92 4.66 11.48
C PRO A 32 -16.69 4.42 10.20
N SER A 33 -16.40 3.29 9.55
CA SER A 33 -17.05 2.90 8.31
C SER A 33 -18.52 2.55 8.54
N ASN A 34 -19.35 2.79 7.52
CA ASN A 34 -20.75 2.36 7.49
C ASN A 34 -20.89 0.88 7.08
N TYR A 35 -19.79 0.23 6.67
CA TYR A 35 -19.81 -1.16 6.23
C TYR A 35 -19.37 -2.09 7.36
N PRO A 36 -19.87 -3.35 7.38
CA PRO A 36 -19.46 -4.30 8.42
C PRO A 36 -17.99 -4.69 8.27
N CYS A 37 -17.38 -5.04 9.38
CA CYS A 37 -15.98 -5.48 9.41
C CYS A 37 -15.83 -6.84 8.71
N ASP A 38 -14.74 -6.99 7.95
CA ASP A 38 -14.34 -8.27 7.40
C ASP A 38 -13.31 -8.91 8.34
N PRO A 39 -13.68 -10.01 9.05
CA PRO A 39 -12.78 -10.60 10.06
C PRO A 39 -11.47 -11.13 9.47
N GLU A 40 -11.50 -11.71 8.27
CA GLU A 40 -10.29 -12.27 7.64
C GLU A 40 -9.32 -11.15 7.25
N LEU A 41 -9.82 -10.11 6.60
CA LEU A 41 -8.98 -8.98 6.22
C LEU A 41 -8.48 -8.23 7.46
N GLN A 42 -9.31 -8.13 8.50
CA GLN A 42 -8.89 -7.50 9.76
C GLN A 42 -7.70 -8.23 10.37
N LYS A 43 -7.65 -9.55 10.31
CA LYS A 43 -6.48 -10.32 10.76
C LYS A 43 -5.23 -9.95 9.97
N SER A 44 -5.34 -9.79 8.67
CA SER A 44 -4.21 -9.38 7.82
C SER A 44 -3.75 -7.98 8.16
N VAL A 45 -4.67 -7.04 8.38
CA VAL A 45 -4.34 -5.67 8.80
C VAL A 45 -3.66 -5.67 10.17
N ASP A 46 -4.18 -6.41 11.13
CA ASP A 46 -3.59 -6.52 12.47
C ASP A 46 -2.17 -7.09 12.39
N SER A 47 -1.96 -8.11 11.57
CA SER A 47 -0.63 -8.68 11.34
C SER A 47 0.33 -7.69 10.70
N PHE A 48 -0.15 -6.92 9.73
CA PHE A 48 0.65 -5.86 9.09
C PHE A 48 1.19 -4.87 10.11
N PHE A 49 0.36 -4.47 11.08
CA PHE A 49 0.75 -3.49 12.12
C PHE A 49 1.42 -4.13 13.33
N SER A 50 1.55 -5.46 13.38
CA SER A 50 2.27 -6.14 14.45
C SER A 50 3.78 -6.05 14.27
N LYS A 51 4.55 -6.34 15.33
CA LYS A 51 6.02 -6.35 15.26
C LYS A 51 6.56 -7.36 14.27
N ARG A 52 5.89 -8.50 14.11
CA ARG A 52 6.32 -9.56 13.18
C ARG A 52 5.98 -9.24 11.73
N GLY A 53 5.03 -8.33 11.52
CA GLY A 53 4.54 -7.98 10.20
C GLY A 53 3.70 -9.07 9.55
N LEU A 54 3.33 -8.82 8.31
CA LEU A 54 2.49 -9.71 7.53
C LEU A 54 3.33 -10.87 6.97
N LYS A 55 2.91 -12.11 7.20
CA LYS A 55 3.61 -13.30 6.70
C LYS A 55 3.32 -13.57 5.22
N SER A 56 2.07 -13.34 4.81
CA SER A 56 1.64 -13.52 3.43
C SER A 56 0.54 -12.55 3.11
N LEU A 57 0.46 -12.14 1.84
CA LEU A 57 -0.62 -11.25 1.40
C LEU A 57 -1.95 -12.00 1.40
N PRO A 58 -3.06 -11.32 1.78
CA PRO A 58 -4.39 -11.86 1.49
C PRO A 58 -4.56 -11.96 -0.03
N PRO A 59 -5.54 -12.75 -0.52
CA PRO A 59 -5.84 -12.74 -1.95
C PRO A 59 -6.17 -11.33 -2.42
N ILE A 60 -5.47 -10.86 -3.44
CA ILE A 60 -5.67 -9.53 -4.02
C ILE A 60 -5.98 -9.63 -5.51
N ASP A 61 -6.76 -8.68 -5.99
CA ASP A 61 -7.16 -8.56 -7.39
C ASP A 61 -6.75 -7.17 -7.89
N LEU A 62 -5.47 -7.04 -8.24
CA LEU A 62 -4.92 -5.79 -8.77
C LEU A 62 -5.36 -5.59 -10.21
N GLN A 63 -5.98 -4.44 -10.47
CA GLN A 63 -6.40 -4.04 -11.80
C GLN A 63 -5.83 -2.67 -12.12
N GLY A 64 -5.26 -2.54 -13.30
CA GLY A 64 -4.67 -1.29 -13.76
C GLY A 64 -4.04 -1.48 -15.13
N THR A 65 -3.36 -0.43 -15.60
CA THR A 65 -2.60 -0.50 -16.86
C THR A 65 -1.39 -1.44 -16.69
N ASP A 66 -0.82 -1.87 -17.81
CA ASP A 66 0.39 -2.70 -17.79
C ASP A 66 1.51 -2.03 -17.01
N PHE A 67 1.71 -0.73 -17.22
CA PHE A 67 2.72 0.04 -16.50
C PHE A 67 2.45 0.08 -15.00
N GLN A 68 1.20 0.36 -14.61
CA GLN A 68 0.81 0.39 -13.19
C GLN A 68 1.07 -0.97 -12.53
N LEU A 69 0.69 -2.06 -13.19
CA LEU A 69 0.91 -3.40 -12.65
C LEU A 69 2.40 -3.71 -12.47
N LEU A 70 3.25 -3.28 -13.41
CA LEU A 70 4.69 -3.42 -13.27
C LEU A 70 5.20 -2.67 -12.03
N VAL A 71 4.76 -1.44 -11.83
CA VAL A 71 5.15 -0.64 -10.67
C VAL A 71 4.67 -1.31 -9.39
N TRP A 72 3.39 -1.65 -9.29
CA TRP A 72 2.82 -2.22 -8.07
C TRP A 72 3.45 -3.57 -7.69
N ASN A 73 3.74 -4.41 -8.68
CA ASN A 73 4.46 -5.66 -8.45
C ASN A 73 5.89 -5.42 -7.95
N ALA A 74 6.57 -4.40 -8.49
CA ALA A 74 7.89 -4.02 -8.02
C ALA A 74 7.85 -3.52 -6.57
N LEU A 75 6.81 -2.77 -6.18
CA LEU A 75 6.63 -2.33 -4.80
C LEU A 75 6.52 -3.51 -3.84
N CYS A 76 5.79 -4.55 -4.22
CA CYS A 76 5.60 -5.74 -3.41
C CYS A 76 6.92 -6.47 -3.10
N SER A 77 7.96 -6.22 -3.87
CA SER A 77 9.28 -6.82 -3.63
C SER A 77 10.15 -6.04 -2.65
N ILE A 78 9.71 -4.86 -2.19
CA ILE A 78 10.44 -4.08 -1.18
C ILE A 78 10.15 -4.69 0.19
N PRO A 79 11.16 -5.26 0.88
CA PRO A 79 10.91 -5.87 2.19
C PRO A 79 10.49 -4.85 3.25
N ARG A 80 9.75 -5.31 4.23
CA ARG A 80 9.43 -4.53 5.41
C ARG A 80 10.72 -4.02 6.08
N GLY A 81 10.74 -2.76 6.46
CA GLY A 81 11.90 -2.12 7.08
C GLY A 81 12.90 -1.57 6.09
N GLU A 82 12.69 -1.78 4.79
CA GLU A 82 13.52 -1.24 3.73
C GLU A 82 12.75 -0.23 2.91
N THR A 83 13.50 0.62 2.21
CA THR A 83 12.94 1.63 1.31
C THR A 83 13.64 1.56 -0.04
N ALA A 84 12.98 2.06 -1.06
CA ALA A 84 13.56 2.23 -2.39
C ALA A 84 13.22 3.62 -2.90
N SER A 85 14.05 4.17 -3.78
CA SER A 85 13.74 5.44 -4.42
C SER A 85 12.82 5.22 -5.63
N TYR A 86 12.11 6.28 -6.03
CA TYR A 86 11.32 6.25 -7.27
C TYR A 86 12.20 5.91 -8.48
N SER A 87 13.45 6.40 -8.51
CA SER A 87 14.41 6.08 -9.55
C SER A 87 14.76 4.59 -9.58
N THR A 88 14.96 3.99 -8.42
CA THR A 88 15.26 2.56 -8.30
C THR A 88 14.14 1.71 -8.85
N ILE A 89 12.90 2.07 -8.54
CA ILE A 89 11.72 1.36 -9.07
C ILE A 89 11.64 1.53 -10.59
N ALA A 90 11.86 2.74 -11.10
CA ALA A 90 11.86 3.00 -12.55
C ALA A 90 12.89 2.12 -13.28
N LYS A 91 14.10 2.01 -12.75
CA LYS A 91 15.14 1.14 -13.30
C LYS A 91 14.74 -0.32 -13.24
N LYS A 92 14.17 -0.75 -12.12
CA LYS A 92 13.78 -2.15 -11.90
C LYS A 92 12.73 -2.62 -12.90
N ILE A 93 11.80 -1.75 -13.29
CA ILE A 93 10.76 -2.10 -14.28
C ILE A 93 11.21 -1.87 -15.73
N GLY A 94 12.48 -1.52 -15.95
CA GLY A 94 13.03 -1.34 -17.29
C GLY A 94 12.73 0.01 -17.94
N SER A 95 12.31 1.00 -17.17
CA SER A 95 11.94 2.34 -17.67
C SER A 95 12.61 3.43 -16.83
N PRO A 96 13.95 3.54 -16.88
CA PRO A 96 14.71 4.43 -15.97
C PRO A 96 14.34 5.92 -16.09
N ASN A 97 13.75 6.34 -17.21
CA ASN A 97 13.31 7.72 -17.40
C ASN A 97 11.88 7.97 -16.92
N ALA A 98 11.18 6.96 -16.44
CA ALA A 98 9.78 7.05 -16.06
C ALA A 98 9.57 7.35 -14.57
N VAL A 99 10.46 8.12 -13.94
CA VAL A 99 10.41 8.40 -12.49
C VAL A 99 9.11 9.08 -12.09
N ARG A 100 8.63 10.06 -12.86
CA ARG A 100 7.35 10.73 -12.61
C ARG A 100 6.16 9.78 -12.73
N ALA A 101 6.17 8.95 -13.77
CA ALA A 101 5.10 7.98 -13.99
C ALA A 101 5.05 6.94 -12.87
N VAL A 102 6.21 6.54 -12.33
CA VAL A 102 6.29 5.69 -11.15
C VAL A 102 5.64 6.38 -9.95
N GLY A 103 5.95 7.66 -9.72
CA GLY A 103 5.33 8.45 -8.64
C GLY A 103 3.82 8.52 -8.78
N THR A 104 3.32 8.74 -9.98
CA THR A 104 1.88 8.76 -10.26
C THR A 104 1.23 7.40 -10.00
N ALA A 105 1.87 6.32 -10.43
CA ALA A 105 1.38 4.96 -10.17
C ALA A 105 1.34 4.66 -8.67
N CYS A 106 2.35 5.08 -7.91
CA CYS A 106 2.33 4.95 -6.44
C CYS A 106 1.15 5.69 -5.82
N LYS A 107 0.87 6.90 -6.29
CA LYS A 107 -0.25 7.72 -5.82
C LYS A 107 -1.60 7.07 -6.11
N LEU A 108 -1.72 6.36 -7.23
CA LEU A 108 -2.96 5.70 -7.68
C LEU A 108 -3.07 4.25 -7.21
N ASN A 109 -2.18 3.80 -6.34
CA ASN A 109 -2.23 2.45 -5.77
C ASN A 109 -3.58 2.18 -5.12
N PRO A 110 -4.33 1.17 -5.58
CA PRO A 110 -5.66 0.89 -5.03
C PRO A 110 -5.64 0.13 -3.71
N ILE A 111 -4.51 -0.49 -3.34
CA ILE A 111 -4.41 -1.35 -2.15
C ILE A 111 -3.20 -0.93 -1.31
N PRO A 112 -3.26 0.27 -0.69
CA PRO A 112 -2.17 0.69 0.19
C PRO A 112 -1.97 -0.29 1.34
N LEU A 113 -0.86 -0.24 2.01
CA LEU A 113 -0.37 -1.17 3.02
C LEU A 113 0.13 -2.48 2.41
N PHE A 114 -0.72 -3.24 1.75
CA PHE A 114 -0.37 -4.54 1.17
C PHE A 114 0.46 -4.40 -0.11
N VAL A 115 0.15 -3.40 -0.93
CA VAL A 115 1.05 -2.95 -1.99
C VAL A 115 1.80 -1.74 -1.42
N PRO A 116 3.05 -1.92 -0.95
CA PRO A 116 3.66 -0.99 0.01
C PRO A 116 4.26 0.26 -0.64
N CYS A 117 3.42 1.12 -1.21
CA CYS A 117 3.88 2.37 -1.80
C CYS A 117 4.49 3.32 -0.76
N HIS A 118 4.21 3.14 0.53
CA HIS A 118 4.84 3.91 1.60
C HIS A 118 6.35 3.65 1.71
N ARG A 119 6.85 2.54 1.16
CA ARG A 119 8.29 2.19 1.17
C ARG A 119 9.08 2.85 0.05
N VAL A 120 8.43 3.67 -0.78
CA VAL A 120 9.13 4.43 -1.83
C VAL A 120 9.35 5.85 -1.36
N ILE A 121 10.59 6.30 -1.40
CA ILE A 121 11.00 7.63 -0.98
C ILE A 121 11.78 8.32 -2.11
N LYS A 122 12.04 9.62 -1.97
CA LYS A 122 12.85 10.35 -2.93
C LYS A 122 14.31 9.91 -2.87
N GLN A 123 15.05 10.14 -3.96
CA GLN A 123 16.46 9.74 -4.06
C GLN A 123 17.34 10.47 -3.04
N ASP A 124 17.01 11.70 -2.66
CA ASP A 124 17.68 12.44 -1.60
C ASP A 124 17.30 11.98 -0.18
N LYS A 125 16.55 10.88 -0.09
CA LYS A 125 16.03 10.25 1.13
C LYS A 125 14.97 11.06 1.86
N SER A 126 14.44 12.14 1.28
CA SER A 126 13.24 12.78 1.80
C SER A 126 12.02 11.89 1.57
N ILE A 127 11.00 12.06 2.42
CA ILE A 127 9.90 11.10 2.51
C ILE A 127 9.01 11.03 1.27
N GLY A 128 8.95 12.11 0.49
CA GLY A 128 8.06 12.16 -0.66
C GLY A 128 6.60 12.31 -0.28
N GLN A 129 5.73 12.15 -1.27
CA GLN A 129 4.28 12.25 -1.08
C GLN A 129 3.67 10.87 -0.80
N PHE A 130 2.48 10.87 -0.22
CA PHE A 130 1.73 9.65 0.03
C PHE A 130 0.23 9.96 -0.02
N ALA A 131 -0.54 9.08 -0.68
CA ALA A 131 -1.97 9.27 -0.86
C ALA A 131 -2.74 9.40 0.46
N LEU A 132 -2.31 8.68 1.50
CA LEU A 132 -2.91 8.70 2.83
C LEU A 132 -2.40 9.86 3.69
N GLY A 133 -1.49 10.67 3.17
CA GLY A 133 -0.87 11.78 3.88
C GLY A 133 0.49 11.46 4.48
N ILE A 134 1.30 12.50 4.61
CA ILE A 134 2.68 12.37 5.09
C ILE A 134 2.77 11.79 6.51
N HIS A 135 1.83 12.15 7.39
CA HIS A 135 1.83 11.64 8.76
C HIS A 135 1.67 10.12 8.80
N CYS A 136 0.77 9.58 7.97
CA CYS A 136 0.59 8.14 7.86
C CYS A 136 1.84 7.47 7.32
N LYS A 137 2.48 8.05 6.32
CA LYS A 137 3.71 7.53 5.74
C LYS A 137 4.83 7.47 6.79
N LYS A 138 5.02 8.54 7.54
CA LYS A 138 6.01 8.59 8.63
C LYS A 138 5.74 7.51 9.68
N TYR A 139 4.48 7.36 10.07
CA TYR A 139 4.08 6.33 11.03
C TYR A 139 4.45 4.94 10.54
N LEU A 140 4.06 4.63 9.29
CA LEU A 140 4.32 3.32 8.69
C LEU A 140 5.82 3.02 8.60
N LEU A 141 6.61 3.98 8.14
CA LEU A 141 8.05 3.80 8.02
C LEU A 141 8.73 3.59 9.37
N ARG A 142 8.32 4.35 10.40
CA ARG A 142 8.84 4.16 11.77
C ARG A 142 8.47 2.80 12.33
N MET A 143 7.23 2.39 12.14
CA MET A 143 6.74 1.11 12.62
C MET A 143 7.54 -0.03 11.99
N GLU A 144 7.84 0.06 10.71
CA GLU A 144 8.56 -0.99 9.98
C GLU A 144 10.05 -1.01 10.26
N ALA A 145 10.62 0.08 10.74
CA ALA A 145 12.05 0.19 11.03
C ALA A 145 12.46 -0.48 12.35
N VAL A 146 11.50 -0.90 13.14
CA VAL A 146 11.77 -1.49 14.47
C VAL A 146 11.92 -3.01 14.39
#